data_ee5937c066e6051bbbe02850352d3e79
#
_entry.id   ee5937c066e6051bbbe02850352d3e79
#
_cell.length_a   1.000
_cell.length_b   1.000
_cell.length_c   1.000
_cell.angle_alpha   90.00
_cell.angle_beta   90.00
_cell.angle_gamma   90.00
#
_symmetry.space_group_name_H-M   'P 1'
#
loop_
_entity.id
_entity.type
_entity.pdbx_description
1 polymer ?
#
loop_
_entity_poly.entity_id
_entity_poly.type
_entity_poly.pdbx_seq_one_letter_code
_entity_poly.pdbx_strand_id
1 'polypeptide(L)'
;MFYRPSEGHGLPHNPFNAIVTPRPIGWISTRSPNGTDNLAPYSFFNAVAYTPPQVMFASTGAKPDQEDSKDSVTNIRDAGEFCVNIVEYDMREAMNVSSAGFEKGVDEFERAGLARVCLLYTSPSPRDS
;
A
#
# COMPACT_ATOMS: atom_id res chain seq x y z
N MET A 1 -17.01 12.21 25.03
CA MET A 1 -17.74 12.20 23.75
C MET A 1 -17.63 10.80 23.12
N PHE A 2 -18.73 10.26 22.66
CA PHE A 2 -18.72 9.02 21.88
C PHE A 2 -19.79 9.12 20.79
N TYR A 3 -19.65 8.27 19.79
CA TYR A 3 -20.67 8.15 18.74
C TYR A 3 -20.71 6.69 18.24
N ARG A 4 -21.85 6.32 17.67
CA ARG A 4 -21.97 5.04 16.99
C ARG A 4 -21.62 5.22 15.51
N PRO A 5 -20.73 4.42 14.95
CA PRO A 5 -20.31 4.59 13.54
C PRO A 5 -21.50 4.60 12.57
N SER A 6 -22.53 3.83 12.85
CA SER A 6 -23.76 3.76 12.01
C SER A 6 -24.58 5.05 12.01
N GLU A 7 -24.40 5.89 13.01
CA GLU A 7 -25.17 7.15 13.20
C GLU A 7 -24.34 8.38 12.79
N GLY A 8 -23.05 8.18 12.51
CA GLY A 8 -22.14 9.26 12.17
C GLY A 8 -21.64 10.02 13.40
N HIS A 9 -20.68 10.89 13.19
CA HIS A 9 -20.00 11.62 14.27
C HIS A 9 -20.35 13.10 14.33
N GLY A 10 -20.97 13.67 13.29
CA GLY A 10 -21.33 15.08 13.24
C GLY A 10 -20.16 16.06 13.14
N LEU A 11 -18.95 15.58 12.87
CA LEU A 11 -17.75 16.40 12.75
C LEU A 11 -17.37 16.65 11.30
N PRO A 12 -16.65 17.76 10.99
CA PRO A 12 -16.24 18.07 9.61
C PRO A 12 -15.33 17.01 9.00
N HIS A 13 -14.50 16.37 9.81
CA HIS A 13 -13.55 15.35 9.38
C HIS A 13 -13.69 14.07 10.20
N ASN A 14 -13.32 12.95 9.60
CA ASN A 14 -13.44 11.66 10.26
C ASN A 14 -12.49 11.57 11.49
N PRO A 15 -13.02 11.46 12.71
CA PRO A 15 -12.18 11.40 13.90
C PRO A 15 -11.36 10.12 14.00
N PHE A 16 -11.79 9.03 13.39
CA PHE A 16 -11.04 7.76 13.38
C PHE A 16 -9.64 7.95 12.78
N ASN A 17 -9.55 8.59 11.63
CA ASN A 17 -8.27 8.83 10.97
C ASN A 17 -7.38 9.80 11.77
N ALA A 18 -7.98 10.70 12.55
CA ALA A 18 -7.24 11.67 13.36
C ALA A 18 -6.66 11.06 14.63
N ILE A 19 -7.38 10.13 15.27
CA ILE A 19 -6.97 9.56 16.55
C ILE A 19 -6.15 8.28 16.43
N VAL A 20 -6.31 7.52 15.34
CA VAL A 20 -5.50 6.33 15.08
C VAL A 20 -4.24 6.75 14.32
N THR A 21 -3.32 7.34 15.05
CA THR A 21 -2.09 7.92 14.49
C THR A 21 -1.02 8.00 15.59
N PRO A 22 0.29 7.96 15.28
CA PRO A 22 0.84 7.72 13.96
C PRO A 22 0.59 6.28 13.48
N ARG A 23 0.50 6.11 12.17
CA ARG A 23 0.37 4.79 11.56
C ARG A 23 1.66 4.44 10.82
N PRO A 24 2.14 3.18 10.90
CA PRO A 24 3.24 2.75 10.05
C PRO A 24 2.83 2.75 8.58
N ILE A 25 3.80 2.98 7.70
CA ILE A 25 3.58 2.97 6.26
C ILE A 25 4.13 1.67 5.69
N GLY A 26 3.25 0.90 5.06
CA GLY A 26 3.66 -0.17 4.18
C GLY A 26 3.76 0.38 2.76
N TRP A 27 4.97 0.46 2.23
CA TRP A 27 5.20 0.89 0.85
C TRP A 27 5.23 -0.36 -0.02
N ILE A 28 4.09 -0.64 -0.64
CA ILE A 28 3.80 -1.94 -1.25
C ILE A 28 4.15 -1.91 -2.73
N SER A 29 5.04 -2.82 -3.12
CA SER A 29 5.32 -3.06 -4.53
C SER A 29 4.68 -4.37 -5.00
N THR A 30 4.14 -4.34 -6.20
CA THR A 30 3.47 -5.46 -6.83
C THR A 30 3.81 -5.46 -8.33
N ARG A 31 3.58 -6.61 -8.97
CA ARG A 31 3.74 -6.74 -10.41
C ARG A 31 2.47 -7.29 -11.03
N SER A 32 2.04 -6.67 -12.12
CA SER A 32 0.92 -7.17 -12.91
C SER A 32 1.35 -8.36 -13.79
N PRO A 33 0.39 -9.16 -14.29
CA PRO A 33 0.71 -10.29 -15.17
C PRO A 33 1.48 -9.89 -16.44
N ASN A 34 1.31 -8.66 -16.92
CA ASN A 34 2.03 -8.16 -18.10
C ASN A 34 3.43 -7.60 -17.77
N GLY A 35 3.87 -7.70 -16.52
CA GLY A 35 5.20 -7.25 -16.11
C GLY A 35 5.30 -5.79 -15.69
N THR A 36 4.20 -5.05 -15.64
CA THR A 36 4.19 -3.67 -15.14
C THR A 36 4.24 -3.66 -13.62
N ASP A 37 5.17 -2.91 -13.07
CA ASP A 37 5.33 -2.77 -11.63
C ASP A 37 4.49 -1.61 -11.09
N ASN A 38 4.00 -1.79 -9.87
CA ASN A 38 3.23 -0.80 -9.13
C ASN A 38 3.86 -0.59 -7.76
N LEU A 39 3.84 0.65 -7.29
CA LEU A 39 4.35 1.02 -5.97
C LEU A 39 3.40 2.02 -5.34
N ALA A 40 2.86 1.69 -4.18
CA ALA A 40 1.93 2.57 -3.48
C ALA A 40 2.09 2.46 -1.96
N PRO A 41 2.00 3.59 -1.24
CA PRO A 41 2.03 3.57 0.22
C PRO A 41 0.64 3.32 0.79
N TYR A 42 0.62 2.57 1.90
CA TYR A 42 -0.59 2.31 2.67
C TYR A 42 -0.33 2.62 4.13
N SER A 43 -1.14 3.47 4.72
CA SER A 43 -1.05 3.82 6.14
C SER A 43 -1.94 2.97 7.04
N PHE A 44 -2.84 2.17 6.47
CA PHE A 44 -3.52 1.11 7.20
C PHE A 44 -2.69 -0.17 7.05
N PHE A 45 -1.59 -0.20 7.76
CA PHE A 45 -0.58 -1.25 7.69
C PHE A 45 -0.11 -1.60 9.10
N ASN A 46 0.01 -2.89 9.39
CA ASN A 46 0.50 -3.33 10.69
C ASN A 46 1.03 -4.77 10.63
N ALA A 47 1.89 -5.10 11.59
CA ALA A 47 2.24 -6.47 11.88
C ALA A 47 1.12 -7.12 12.69
N VAL A 48 0.78 -8.38 12.38
CA VAL A 48 -0.28 -9.12 13.07
C VAL A 48 0.23 -10.38 13.76
N ALA A 49 1.39 -10.89 13.39
CA ALA A 49 2.06 -12.01 14.03
C ALA A 49 3.55 -12.00 13.69
N TYR A 50 4.37 -12.67 14.53
CA TYR A 50 5.80 -12.80 14.28
C TYR A 50 6.26 -14.25 14.10
N THR A 51 5.45 -15.20 14.46
CA THR A 51 5.73 -16.63 14.29
C THR A 51 4.49 -17.34 13.71
N PRO A 52 4.41 -17.51 12.39
CA PRO A 52 5.27 -16.91 11.35
C PRO A 52 5.08 -15.41 11.22
N PRO A 53 6.05 -14.68 10.65
CA PRO A 53 5.89 -13.25 10.41
C PRO A 53 4.72 -12.97 9.48
N GLN A 54 3.80 -12.13 9.92
CA GLN A 54 2.61 -11.77 9.15
C GLN A 54 2.37 -10.27 9.26
N VAL A 55 2.06 -9.67 8.14
CA VAL A 55 1.65 -8.28 8.05
C VAL A 55 0.29 -8.18 7.37
N MET A 56 -0.41 -7.10 7.66
CA MET A 56 -1.64 -6.75 6.94
C MET A 56 -1.55 -5.32 6.43
N PHE A 57 -2.23 -5.06 5.34
CA PHE A 57 -2.59 -3.71 4.95
C PHE A 57 -4.00 -3.69 4.39
N ALA A 58 -4.65 -2.54 4.48
CA ALA A 58 -6.00 -2.35 3.97
C ALA A 58 -6.02 -1.28 2.88
N SER A 59 -6.65 -1.60 1.77
CA SER A 59 -6.92 -0.64 0.70
C SER A 59 -8.35 -0.14 0.85
N THR A 60 -8.49 1.16 1.13
CA THR A 60 -9.78 1.74 1.54
C THR A 60 -10.41 2.65 0.52
N GLY A 61 -9.97 2.66 -0.69
CA GLY A 61 -10.58 3.49 -1.74
C GLY A 61 -10.31 2.92 -3.11
N ALA A 62 -11.24 3.11 -4.03
CA ALA A 62 -11.06 2.76 -5.42
C ALA A 62 -10.36 3.88 -6.16
N LYS A 63 -9.62 3.54 -7.23
CA LYS A 63 -9.16 4.51 -8.20
C LYS A 63 -10.32 4.95 -9.11
N PRO A 64 -10.25 6.17 -9.69
CA PRO A 64 -11.31 6.63 -10.59
C PRO A 64 -11.53 5.74 -11.82
N ASP A 65 -10.50 5.03 -12.26
CA ASP A 65 -10.54 4.12 -13.42
C ASP A 65 -10.83 2.66 -13.06
N GLN A 66 -11.11 2.38 -11.79
CA GLN A 66 -11.39 1.03 -11.29
C GLN A 66 -12.58 1.07 -10.32
N GLU A 67 -13.49 0.11 -10.44
CA GLU A 67 -14.70 0.11 -9.66
C GLU A 67 -14.47 -0.08 -8.15
N ASP A 68 -13.56 -0.95 -7.75
CA ASP A 68 -13.48 -1.40 -6.36
C ASP A 68 -12.06 -1.69 -5.85
N SER A 69 -11.02 -1.42 -6.63
CA SER A 69 -9.67 -1.74 -6.17
C SER A 69 -8.60 -0.82 -6.74
N LYS A 70 -7.52 -0.67 -5.98
CA LYS A 70 -6.28 -0.04 -6.44
C LYS A 70 -5.43 -1.04 -7.20
N ASP A 71 -4.48 -0.56 -8.00
CA ASP A 71 -3.59 -1.40 -8.81
C ASP A 71 -2.87 -2.46 -7.97
N SER A 72 -2.39 -2.09 -6.77
CA SER A 72 -1.73 -3.03 -5.87
C SER A 72 -2.63 -4.22 -5.52
N VAL A 73 -3.90 -3.97 -5.17
CA VAL A 73 -4.83 -5.03 -4.80
C VAL A 73 -5.15 -5.92 -5.99
N THR A 74 -5.34 -5.33 -7.16
CA THR A 74 -5.57 -6.08 -8.39
C THR A 74 -4.38 -6.99 -8.71
N ASN A 75 -3.17 -6.45 -8.64
CA ASN A 75 -1.95 -7.22 -8.88
C ASN A 75 -1.77 -8.36 -7.89
N ILE A 76 -2.08 -8.15 -6.62
CA ILE A 76 -1.98 -9.18 -5.59
C ILE A 76 -2.98 -10.30 -5.84
N ARG A 77 -4.20 -9.98 -6.22
CA ARG A 77 -5.20 -10.99 -6.59
C ARG A 77 -4.73 -11.86 -7.74
N ASP A 78 -4.06 -11.26 -8.72
CA ASP A 78 -3.59 -11.97 -9.91
C ASP A 78 -2.29 -12.76 -9.65
N ALA A 79 -1.33 -12.15 -8.96
CA ALA A 79 -0.01 -12.75 -8.73
C ALA A 79 0.08 -13.58 -7.45
N GLY A 80 -0.73 -13.28 -6.44
CA GLY A 80 -0.70 -13.95 -5.14
C GLY A 80 0.45 -13.51 -4.23
N GLU A 81 1.15 -12.43 -4.56
CA GLU A 81 2.29 -11.94 -3.78
C GLU A 81 2.46 -10.43 -3.85
N PHE A 82 3.12 -9.88 -2.84
CA PHE A 82 3.53 -8.49 -2.80
C PHE A 82 4.80 -8.34 -1.96
N CYS A 83 5.45 -7.20 -2.11
CA CYS A 83 6.64 -6.88 -1.33
C CYS A 83 6.38 -5.64 -0.48
N VAL A 84 6.82 -5.67 0.77
CA VAL A 84 6.76 -4.53 1.68
C VAL A 84 8.11 -3.85 1.72
N ASN A 85 8.13 -2.56 1.44
CA ASN A 85 9.32 -1.73 1.52
C ASN A 85 9.17 -0.76 2.69
N ILE A 86 10.25 -0.52 3.41
CA ILE A 86 10.27 0.43 4.50
C ILE A 86 10.69 1.80 3.96
N VAL A 87 9.93 2.82 4.32
CA VAL A 87 10.20 4.20 3.90
C VAL A 87 11.19 4.83 4.87
N GLU A 88 12.39 5.10 4.40
CA GLU A 88 13.36 5.91 5.14
C GLU A 88 13.01 7.40 5.01
N TYR A 89 13.48 8.20 5.95
CA TYR A 89 13.17 9.64 5.97
C TYR A 89 13.53 10.34 4.66
N ASP A 90 14.69 10.01 4.09
CA ASP A 90 15.16 10.63 2.84
C ASP A 90 14.32 10.25 1.62
N MET A 91 13.49 9.21 1.74
CA MET A 91 12.62 8.73 0.66
C MET A 91 11.18 9.22 0.79
N ARG A 92 10.87 10.06 1.75
CA ARG A 92 9.50 10.52 2.02
C ARG A 92 8.85 11.22 0.82
N GLU A 93 9.62 12.00 0.07
CA GLU A 93 9.12 12.70 -1.11
C GLU A 93 8.79 11.71 -2.24
N ALA A 94 9.67 10.75 -2.48
CA ALA A 94 9.42 9.70 -3.46
C ALA A 94 8.18 8.88 -3.08
N MET A 95 8.02 8.58 -1.80
CA MET A 95 6.82 7.89 -1.30
C MET A 95 5.57 8.72 -1.56
N ASN A 96 5.60 10.03 -1.29
CA ASN A 96 4.48 10.92 -1.57
C ASN A 96 4.12 10.96 -3.05
N VAL A 97 5.11 11.00 -3.94
CA VAL A 97 4.87 10.95 -5.39
C VAL A 97 4.16 9.67 -5.76
N SER A 98 4.57 8.53 -5.20
CA SER A 98 3.94 7.24 -5.49
C SER A 98 2.52 7.12 -4.93
N SER A 99 2.11 8.01 -4.02
CA SER A 99 0.74 8.03 -3.48
C SER A 99 -0.29 8.68 -4.41
N ALA A 100 0.15 9.36 -5.46
CA ALA A 100 -0.74 10.03 -6.39
C ALA A 100 -1.64 9.03 -7.12
N GLY A 101 -2.87 9.46 -7.43
CA GLY A 101 -3.85 8.63 -8.12
C GLY A 101 -3.58 8.54 -9.62
N PHE A 102 -2.49 7.92 -10.02
CA PHE A 102 -2.18 7.69 -11.43
C PHE A 102 -3.13 6.69 -12.06
N GLU A 103 -3.31 6.80 -13.38
CA GLU A 103 -4.09 5.84 -14.13
C GLU A 103 -3.46 4.44 -14.11
N LYS A 104 -4.29 3.43 -14.36
CA LYS A 104 -3.83 2.05 -14.43
C LYS A 104 -2.74 1.88 -15.49
N GLY A 105 -1.69 1.17 -15.13
CA GLY A 105 -0.55 0.90 -16.01
C GLY A 105 0.57 1.93 -15.93
N VAL A 106 0.41 3.00 -15.15
CA VAL A 106 1.49 3.94 -14.88
C VAL A 106 2.44 3.32 -13.84
N ASP A 107 3.73 3.38 -14.13
CA ASP A 107 4.78 2.85 -13.25
C ASP A 107 5.18 3.91 -12.21
N GLU A 108 4.77 3.70 -10.98
CA GLU A 108 5.05 4.61 -9.87
C GLU A 108 6.54 4.66 -9.50
N PHE A 109 7.30 3.58 -9.74
CA PHE A 109 8.76 3.59 -9.57
C PHE A 109 9.40 4.62 -10.49
N GLU A 110 9.00 4.61 -11.76
CA GLU A 110 9.49 5.54 -12.75
C GLU A 110 9.08 6.98 -12.42
N ARG A 111 7.83 7.19 -12.05
CA ARG A 111 7.30 8.50 -11.66
C ARG A 111 7.97 9.06 -10.41
N ALA A 112 8.31 8.21 -9.45
CA ALA A 112 8.99 8.60 -8.23
C ALA A 112 10.52 8.68 -8.39
N GLY A 113 11.07 8.30 -9.55
CA GLY A 113 12.50 8.31 -9.81
C GLY A 113 13.26 7.23 -9.05
N LEU A 114 12.61 6.10 -8.77
CA LEU A 114 13.16 5.02 -7.96
C LEU A 114 13.67 3.87 -8.81
N ALA A 115 14.79 3.28 -8.37
CA ALA A 115 15.25 2.01 -8.91
C ALA A 115 14.54 0.86 -8.20
N ARG A 116 14.21 -0.19 -8.96
CA ARG A 116 13.62 -1.40 -8.41
C ARG A 116 14.66 -2.50 -8.26
N VAL A 117 14.45 -3.35 -7.25
CA VAL A 117 15.27 -4.53 -7.01
C VAL A 117 14.42 -5.77 -7.30
N CYS A 118 14.99 -6.71 -8.04
CA CYS A 118 14.30 -7.96 -8.32
C CYS A 118 14.43 -8.91 -7.14
N LEU A 119 13.50 -8.84 -6.20
CA LEU A 119 13.52 -9.62 -4.97
C LEU A 119 13.36 -11.12 -5.21
N LEU A 120 12.77 -11.52 -6.33
CA LEU A 120 12.62 -12.93 -6.70
C LEU A 120 13.97 -13.60 -6.93
N TYR A 121 15.03 -12.82 -7.22
CA TYR A 121 16.37 -13.35 -7.47
C TYR A 121 17.37 -13.06 -6.34
N THR A 122 17.07 -12.09 -5.47
CA THR A 122 18.01 -11.59 -4.46
C THR A 122 17.61 -11.93 -3.03
N SER A 123 16.37 -12.34 -2.83
CA SER A 123 15.84 -12.69 -1.51
C SER A 123 15.03 -13.97 -1.60
N PRO A 124 14.86 -14.70 -0.49
CA PRO A 124 13.85 -15.74 -0.44
C PRO A 124 12.50 -15.17 -0.86
N SER A 125 11.74 -15.96 -1.59
CA SER A 125 10.37 -15.58 -1.93
C SER A 125 9.58 -15.33 -0.65
N PRO A 126 8.60 -14.41 -0.64
CA PRO A 126 7.70 -14.26 0.51
C PRO A 126 7.03 -15.55 0.95
N ARG A 127 6.95 -16.53 0.06
CA ARG A 127 6.42 -17.85 0.38
C ARG A 127 7.44 -18.72 1.14
N ASP A 128 8.71 -18.39 1.06
CA ASP A 128 9.80 -19.14 1.69
C ASP A 128 10.22 -18.52 3.03
N SER A 129 9.69 -17.36 3.35
CA SER A 129 10.00 -16.61 4.56
C SER A 129 8.94 -16.76 5.66
#